data_e640d8a99b874e704710c1ec88760c35
#
_entry.id   e640d8a99b874e704710c1ec88760c35
#
_cell.length_a   1.000
_cell.length_b   1.000
_cell.length_c   1.000
_cell.angle_alpha   90.00
_cell.angle_beta   90.00
_cell.angle_gamma   90.00
#
_symmetry.space_group_name_H-M   'P 1'
#
loop_
_entity.id
_entity.type
_entity.pdbx_description
1 polymer ?
#
loop_
_entity_poly.entity_id
_entity_poly.type
_entity_poly.pdbx_seq_one_letter_code
_entity_poly.pdbx_strand_id
1 'polypeptide(L)'
;MTHDADLALLLKSCEPIAIALSGGTDSSVLLAYARRHGIRAIAISVDTGLTPPGEIGAARGLSERLGIPHIVIPLDALDIPAVRENRPDRCYACKRAMMEAVVREAERRGCRAVVDGTHADDRSAARPGMRALAELGIRSPFAECDIGKKDIEALAADLGVPVRPPSACLATRIPAGDAVTRECLALVAAAEALIAKEIPGTIRVRCIGEGARASIEADPAYHDRLEELLDAVRDLGFEDAVIASGGYREGGADAWKR
;
A
#
# COMPACT_ATOMS: atom_id res chain seq x y z
N MET A 1 20.42 -19.57 -0.67
CA MET A 1 21.71 -19.22 0.02
C MET A 1 22.52 -18.17 -0.73
N THR A 2 22.57 -18.13 -2.07
CA THR A 2 23.27 -17.08 -2.84
C THR A 2 22.59 -15.71 -2.75
N HIS A 3 21.27 -15.63 -2.90
CA HIS A 3 20.53 -14.37 -2.87
C HIS A 3 20.57 -13.62 -1.51
N ASP A 4 20.69 -14.34 -0.39
CA ASP A 4 20.77 -13.74 0.95
C ASP A 4 22.07 -12.97 1.15
N ALA A 5 23.22 -13.57 0.77
CA ALA A 5 24.52 -12.90 0.85
C ALA A 5 24.59 -11.69 -0.08
N ASP A 6 24.03 -11.79 -1.28
CA ASP A 6 24.01 -10.70 -2.26
C ASP A 6 23.15 -9.52 -1.76
N LEU A 7 22.00 -9.79 -1.15
CA LEU A 7 21.13 -8.78 -0.55
C LEU A 7 21.85 -8.04 0.60
N ALA A 8 22.51 -8.77 1.49
CA ALA A 8 23.25 -8.17 2.59
C ALA A 8 24.40 -7.28 2.10
N LEU A 9 25.17 -7.75 1.11
CA LEU A 9 26.26 -6.98 0.50
C LEU A 9 25.75 -5.72 -0.19
N LEU A 10 24.66 -5.83 -0.94
CA LEU A 10 24.04 -4.71 -1.63
C LEU A 10 23.61 -3.62 -0.64
N LEU A 11 22.85 -3.98 0.39
CA LEU A 11 22.42 -3.03 1.41
C LEU A 11 23.59 -2.39 2.15
N LYS A 12 24.60 -3.19 2.49
CA LYS A 12 25.81 -2.71 3.17
C LYS A 12 26.57 -1.69 2.32
N SER A 13 26.66 -1.90 1.02
CA SER A 13 27.34 -0.99 0.11
C SER A 13 26.70 0.39 0.00
N CYS A 14 25.41 0.48 0.32
CA CYS A 14 24.59 1.70 0.20
C CYS A 14 24.37 2.45 1.52
N GLU A 15 24.73 1.86 2.67
CA GLU A 15 24.44 2.45 3.97
C GLU A 15 25.15 3.79 4.23
N PRO A 16 24.53 4.69 5.02
CA PRO A 16 23.21 4.59 5.65
C PRO A 16 22.08 4.72 4.64
N ILE A 17 21.02 3.91 4.80
CA ILE A 17 19.90 3.85 3.87
C ILE A 17 18.61 4.38 4.49
N ALA A 18 17.72 4.91 3.64
CA ALA A 18 16.33 5.13 4.00
C ALA A 18 15.46 4.06 3.32
N ILE A 19 14.65 3.36 4.10
CA ILE A 19 13.73 2.34 3.62
C ILE A 19 12.35 2.97 3.50
N ALA A 20 11.80 3.01 2.26
CA ALA A 20 10.43 3.42 2.03
C ALA A 20 9.47 2.35 2.58
N LEU A 21 8.91 2.61 3.77
CA LEU A 21 8.11 1.66 4.54
C LEU A 21 6.62 1.93 4.34
N SER A 22 5.94 1.05 3.61
CA SER A 22 4.50 1.17 3.36
C SER A 22 3.61 0.56 4.45
N GLY A 23 4.16 -0.32 5.30
CA GLY A 23 3.40 -1.15 6.23
C GLY A 23 2.93 -2.49 5.65
N GLY A 24 3.14 -2.72 4.36
CA GLY A 24 2.95 -4.02 3.71
C GLY A 24 4.10 -4.99 3.99
N THR A 25 3.92 -6.27 3.65
CA THR A 25 4.86 -7.36 3.94
C THR A 25 6.27 -7.06 3.42
N ASP A 26 6.41 -6.73 2.15
CA ASP A 26 7.69 -6.68 1.46
C ASP A 26 8.64 -5.62 2.05
N SER A 27 8.14 -4.39 2.22
CA SER A 27 8.91 -3.32 2.85
C SER A 27 9.21 -3.60 4.33
N SER A 28 8.32 -4.31 5.01
CA SER A 28 8.50 -4.73 6.41
C SER A 28 9.58 -5.79 6.55
N VAL A 29 9.63 -6.75 5.62
CA VAL A 29 10.70 -7.76 5.55
C VAL A 29 12.04 -7.10 5.28
N LEU A 30 12.10 -6.13 4.35
CA LEU A 30 13.33 -5.40 4.05
C LEU A 30 13.85 -4.65 5.29
N LEU A 31 12.96 -4.03 6.07
CA LEU A 31 13.32 -3.35 7.31
C LEU A 31 13.87 -4.32 8.37
N ALA A 32 13.19 -5.45 8.59
CA ALA A 32 13.61 -6.46 9.54
C ALA A 32 14.94 -7.11 9.12
N TYR A 33 15.10 -7.34 7.83
CA TYR A 33 16.33 -7.85 7.24
C TYR A 33 17.52 -6.90 7.49
N ALA A 34 17.33 -5.61 7.21
CA ALA A 34 18.35 -4.59 7.47
C ALA A 34 18.76 -4.59 8.95
N ARG A 35 17.79 -4.69 9.88
CA ARG A 35 18.07 -4.78 11.31
C ARG A 35 18.89 -6.00 11.69
N ARG A 36 18.52 -7.18 11.18
CA ARG A 36 19.20 -8.46 11.46
C ARG A 36 20.68 -8.44 11.02
N HIS A 37 20.95 -7.81 9.88
CA HIS A 37 22.29 -7.73 9.30
C HIS A 37 23.09 -6.48 9.75
N GLY A 38 22.60 -5.73 10.73
CA GLY A 38 23.27 -4.57 11.28
C GLY A 38 23.48 -3.43 10.28
N ILE A 39 22.61 -3.31 9.28
CA ILE A 39 22.61 -2.22 8.30
C ILE A 39 22.12 -0.94 8.97
N ARG A 40 22.84 0.16 8.79
CA ARG A 40 22.39 1.48 9.28
C ARG A 40 21.23 1.97 8.41
N ALA A 41 20.03 1.95 8.98
CA ALA A 41 18.81 2.29 8.27
C ALA A 41 17.88 3.19 9.09
N ILE A 42 17.09 4.00 8.38
CA ILE A 42 15.90 4.65 8.91
C ILE A 42 14.69 4.20 8.07
N ALA A 43 13.52 4.17 8.68
CA ALA A 43 12.26 3.91 7.99
C ALA A 43 11.56 5.25 7.69
N ILE A 44 11.04 5.39 6.48
CA ILE A 44 10.24 6.56 6.08
C ILE A 44 8.94 6.08 5.47
N SER A 45 7.81 6.47 6.06
CA SER A 45 6.47 6.28 5.51
C SER A 45 5.91 7.61 5.02
N VAL A 46 5.07 7.57 4.02
CA VAL A 46 4.29 8.73 3.57
C VAL A 46 2.82 8.46 3.84
N ASP A 47 2.21 9.28 4.68
CA ASP A 47 0.76 9.27 4.91
C ASP A 47 0.10 10.17 3.86
N THR A 48 -0.58 9.53 2.91
CA THR A 48 -1.17 10.22 1.76
C THR A 48 -2.65 10.55 1.95
N GLY A 49 -3.27 10.13 3.05
CA GLY A 49 -4.72 10.13 3.20
C GLY A 49 -5.44 9.05 2.36
N LEU A 50 -4.70 8.33 1.50
CA LEU A 50 -5.21 7.21 0.69
C LEU A 50 -4.79 5.84 1.25
N THR A 51 -3.96 5.84 2.28
CA THR A 51 -3.44 4.61 2.90
C THR A 51 -4.57 3.91 3.65
N PRO A 52 -4.77 2.61 3.42
CA PRO A 52 -5.76 1.85 4.18
C PRO A 52 -5.52 1.94 5.69
N PRO A 53 -6.60 1.93 6.51
CA PRO A 53 -6.48 1.99 7.95
C PRO A 53 -5.54 0.91 8.52
N GLY A 54 -4.68 1.31 9.46
CA GLY A 54 -3.78 0.41 10.17
C GLY A 54 -2.40 0.18 9.53
N GLU A 55 -2.17 0.54 8.25
CA GLU A 55 -0.86 0.34 7.61
C GLU A 55 0.24 1.21 8.23
N ILE A 56 0.00 2.50 8.43
CA ILE A 56 0.96 3.40 9.11
C ILE A 56 1.21 2.96 10.56
N GLY A 57 0.15 2.52 11.26
CA GLY A 57 0.27 1.96 12.60
C GLY A 57 1.14 0.70 12.65
N ALA A 58 0.97 -0.18 11.67
CA ALA A 58 1.78 -1.39 11.53
C ALA A 58 3.26 -1.08 11.24
N ALA A 59 3.52 -0.13 10.34
CA ALA A 59 4.87 0.34 10.04
C ALA A 59 5.56 0.90 11.30
N ARG A 60 4.84 1.72 12.07
CA ARG A 60 5.32 2.27 13.34
C ARG A 60 5.63 1.20 14.36
N GLY A 61 4.68 0.30 14.64
CA GLY A 61 4.88 -0.77 15.61
C GLY A 61 6.01 -1.74 15.23
N LEU A 62 6.24 -2.00 13.94
CA LEU A 62 7.38 -2.78 13.49
C LEU A 62 8.70 -2.05 13.74
N SER A 63 8.77 -0.77 13.35
CA SER A 63 9.99 0.04 13.53
C SER A 63 10.37 0.18 15.00
N GLU A 64 9.40 0.37 15.89
CA GLU A 64 9.58 0.42 17.35
C GLU A 64 10.15 -0.91 17.88
N ARG A 65 9.56 -2.05 17.50
CA ARG A 65 10.07 -3.38 17.91
C ARG A 65 11.49 -3.64 17.44
N LEU A 66 11.84 -3.16 16.25
CA LEU A 66 13.19 -3.33 15.67
C LEU A 66 14.18 -2.29 16.19
N GLY A 67 13.75 -1.26 16.89
CA GLY A 67 14.60 -0.15 17.33
C GLY A 67 15.18 0.65 16.17
N ILE A 68 14.44 0.78 15.05
CA ILE A 68 14.82 1.58 13.88
C ILE A 68 14.03 2.89 13.90
N PRO A 69 14.70 4.05 13.74
CA PRO A 69 14.02 5.34 13.65
C PRO A 69 12.98 5.36 12.52
N HIS A 70 11.76 5.79 12.81
CA HIS A 70 10.68 5.86 11.84
C HIS A 70 10.14 7.28 11.71
N ILE A 71 10.05 7.77 10.49
CA ILE A 71 9.55 9.10 10.14
C ILE A 71 8.29 8.91 9.30
N VAL A 72 7.23 9.60 9.65
CA VAL A 72 6.00 9.66 8.85
C VAL A 72 5.87 11.06 8.27
N ILE A 73 5.85 11.15 6.94
CA ILE A 73 5.71 12.40 6.19
C ILE A 73 4.23 12.54 5.81
N PRO A 74 3.54 13.59 6.27
CA PRO A 74 2.21 13.90 5.76
C PRO A 74 2.29 14.45 4.34
N LEU A 75 1.47 13.90 3.43
CA LEU A 75 1.32 14.36 2.06
C LEU A 75 -0.13 14.16 1.66
N ASP A 76 -0.85 15.26 1.41
CA ASP A 76 -2.21 15.11 0.91
C ASP A 76 -2.22 14.75 -0.58
N ALA A 77 -2.58 13.50 -0.88
CA ALA A 77 -2.62 13.03 -2.26
C ALA A 77 -3.70 13.74 -3.10
N LEU A 78 -4.73 14.34 -2.49
CA LEU A 78 -5.75 15.10 -3.19
C LEU A 78 -5.26 16.48 -3.67
N ASP A 79 -4.11 16.95 -3.19
CA ASP A 79 -3.44 18.13 -3.76
C ASP A 79 -2.82 17.82 -5.14
N ILE A 80 -2.67 16.54 -5.50
CA ILE A 80 -2.17 16.11 -6.80
C ILE A 80 -3.36 16.04 -7.78
N PRO A 81 -3.42 16.90 -8.82
CA PRO A 81 -4.56 16.93 -9.75
C PRO A 81 -4.87 15.57 -10.38
N ALA A 82 -3.85 14.82 -10.81
CA ALA A 82 -4.04 13.50 -11.40
C ALA A 82 -4.72 12.50 -10.45
N VAL A 83 -4.50 12.62 -9.15
CA VAL A 83 -5.14 11.79 -8.11
C VAL A 83 -6.58 12.25 -7.87
N ARG A 84 -6.77 13.54 -7.62
CA ARG A 84 -8.09 14.12 -7.35
C ARG A 84 -9.06 13.88 -8.50
N GLU A 85 -8.60 14.04 -9.74
CA GLU A 85 -9.39 13.84 -10.94
C GLU A 85 -9.45 12.36 -11.38
N ASN A 86 -8.83 11.47 -10.60
CA ASN A 86 -8.82 10.03 -10.86
C ASN A 86 -8.33 9.64 -12.26
N ARG A 87 -7.29 10.32 -12.74
CA ARG A 87 -6.73 10.12 -14.07
C ARG A 87 -6.04 8.75 -14.22
N PRO A 88 -5.86 8.25 -15.44
CA PRO A 88 -5.14 7.00 -15.68
C PRO A 88 -3.69 6.99 -15.16
N ASP A 89 -3.03 8.15 -15.11
CA ASP A 89 -1.66 8.31 -14.62
C ASP A 89 -1.56 8.60 -13.10
N ARG A 90 -2.71 8.60 -12.37
CA ARG A 90 -2.75 8.91 -10.94
C ARG A 90 -1.74 8.14 -10.09
N CYS A 91 -1.57 6.83 -10.40
CA CYS A 91 -0.65 5.98 -9.63
C CYS A 91 0.81 6.40 -9.81
N TYR A 92 1.19 6.80 -11.03
CA TYR A 92 2.52 7.35 -11.29
C TYR A 92 2.72 8.68 -10.57
N ALA A 93 1.78 9.63 -10.73
CA ALA A 93 1.88 10.95 -10.13
C ALA A 93 1.95 10.88 -8.58
N CYS A 94 1.10 10.05 -7.97
CA CYS A 94 1.11 9.81 -6.54
C CYS A 94 2.43 9.18 -6.07
N LYS A 95 2.87 8.09 -6.70
CA LYS A 95 4.12 7.40 -6.33
C LYS A 95 5.31 8.33 -6.47
N ARG A 96 5.36 9.14 -7.53
CA ARG A 96 6.42 10.12 -7.76
C ARG A 96 6.47 11.14 -6.62
N ALA A 97 5.35 11.78 -6.29
CA ALA A 97 5.27 12.77 -5.22
C ALA A 97 5.67 12.19 -3.85
N MET A 98 5.19 10.98 -3.53
CA MET A 98 5.59 10.26 -2.31
C MET A 98 7.10 10.03 -2.27
N MET A 99 7.67 9.51 -3.34
CA MET A 99 9.08 9.15 -3.37
C MET A 99 10.01 10.36 -3.40
N GLU A 100 9.61 11.46 -4.06
CA GLU A 100 10.31 12.75 -3.95
C GLU A 100 10.35 13.25 -2.49
N ALA A 101 9.26 13.09 -1.73
CA ALA A 101 9.24 13.45 -0.31
C ALA A 101 10.17 12.54 0.51
N VAL A 102 10.19 11.23 0.22
CA VAL A 102 11.10 10.27 0.87
C VAL A 102 12.57 10.60 0.57
N VAL A 103 12.91 10.90 -0.69
CA VAL A 103 14.29 11.25 -1.10
C VAL A 103 14.74 12.51 -0.37
N ARG A 104 13.94 13.58 -0.38
CA ARG A 104 14.27 14.83 0.34
C ARG A 104 14.52 14.61 1.84
N GLU A 105 13.70 13.78 2.50
CA GLU A 105 13.89 13.50 3.92
C GLU A 105 15.10 12.61 4.16
N ALA A 106 15.36 11.62 3.30
CA ALA A 106 16.53 10.77 3.35
C ALA A 106 17.84 11.58 3.22
N GLU A 107 17.90 12.53 2.29
CA GLU A 107 19.02 13.46 2.11
C GLU A 107 19.23 14.32 3.35
N ARG A 108 18.16 14.89 3.94
CA ARG A 108 18.24 15.66 5.19
C ARG A 108 18.81 14.85 6.36
N ARG A 109 18.62 13.54 6.35
CA ARG A 109 19.11 12.60 7.36
C ARG A 109 20.50 12.01 7.04
N GLY A 110 21.08 12.43 5.93
CA GLY A 110 22.41 11.96 5.52
C GLY A 110 22.41 10.51 5.02
N CYS A 111 21.27 9.98 4.56
CA CYS A 111 21.21 8.68 3.91
C CYS A 111 21.88 8.76 2.53
N ARG A 112 22.58 7.69 2.15
CA ARG A 112 23.27 7.60 0.86
C ARG A 112 22.38 7.04 -0.24
N ALA A 113 21.33 6.29 0.14
CA ALA A 113 20.39 5.71 -0.80
C ALA A 113 19.00 5.60 -0.17
N VAL A 114 17.99 5.65 -1.04
CA VAL A 114 16.62 5.25 -0.73
C VAL A 114 16.39 3.87 -1.36
N VAL A 115 15.79 2.97 -0.59
CA VAL A 115 15.44 1.63 -1.05
C VAL A 115 13.96 1.34 -0.81
N ASP A 116 13.36 0.49 -1.65
CA ASP A 116 11.98 0.06 -1.50
C ASP A 116 11.82 -1.47 -1.54
N GLY A 117 10.63 -1.97 -1.22
CA GLY A 117 10.30 -3.40 -1.15
C GLY A 117 9.86 -4.01 -2.48
N THR A 118 10.10 -3.38 -3.62
CA THR A 118 9.79 -3.95 -4.94
C THR A 118 10.60 -5.22 -5.17
N HIS A 119 9.95 -6.28 -5.68
CA HIS A 119 10.55 -7.60 -5.84
C HIS A 119 10.62 -8.07 -7.30
N ALA A 120 11.28 -9.23 -7.56
CA ALA A 120 11.53 -9.72 -8.90
C ALA A 120 10.25 -9.92 -9.73
N ASP A 121 9.17 -10.42 -9.13
CA ASP A 121 7.90 -10.69 -9.82
C ASP A 121 7.20 -9.40 -10.28
N ASP A 122 7.52 -8.23 -9.68
CA ASP A 122 6.97 -6.95 -10.10
C ASP A 122 7.50 -6.46 -11.45
N ARG A 123 8.66 -7.00 -11.91
CA ARG A 123 9.28 -6.61 -13.19
C ARG A 123 8.41 -6.93 -14.40
N SER A 124 7.63 -8.02 -14.31
CA SER A 124 6.74 -8.46 -15.39
C SER A 124 5.46 -7.64 -15.50
N ALA A 125 5.11 -6.91 -14.45
CA ALA A 125 3.93 -6.05 -14.41
C ALA A 125 4.31 -4.65 -14.89
N ALA A 126 3.70 -4.17 -15.98
CA ALA A 126 3.81 -2.77 -16.41
C ALA A 126 3.12 -1.84 -15.41
N ARG A 127 3.74 -1.66 -14.23
CA ARG A 127 3.20 -0.81 -13.16
C ARG A 127 3.71 0.63 -13.33
N PRO A 128 2.81 1.61 -13.50
CA PRO A 128 3.21 3.01 -13.68
C PRO A 128 4.12 3.54 -12.57
N GLY A 129 3.98 3.03 -11.33
CA GLY A 129 4.83 3.42 -10.20
C GLY A 129 6.30 3.02 -10.32
N MET A 130 6.63 1.97 -11.08
CA MET A 130 8.04 1.54 -11.29
C MET A 130 8.85 2.60 -12.03
N ARG A 131 8.24 3.31 -12.98
CA ARG A 131 8.89 4.41 -13.69
C ARG A 131 9.33 5.52 -12.73
N ALA A 132 8.49 5.86 -11.76
CA ALA A 132 8.82 6.89 -10.76
C ALA A 132 10.03 6.49 -9.90
N LEU A 133 10.15 5.21 -9.52
CA LEU A 133 11.31 4.72 -8.76
C LEU A 133 12.60 4.86 -9.55
N ALA A 134 12.59 4.43 -10.83
CA ALA A 134 13.74 4.52 -11.72
C ALA A 134 14.18 5.96 -11.98
N GLU A 135 13.22 6.87 -12.24
CA GLU A 135 13.49 8.30 -12.46
C GLU A 135 14.12 8.98 -11.24
N LEU A 136 13.80 8.52 -10.02
CA LEU A 136 14.33 9.08 -8.75
C LEU A 136 15.55 8.33 -8.21
N GLY A 137 16.07 7.34 -8.95
CA GLY A 137 17.23 6.57 -8.52
C GLY A 137 17.00 5.73 -7.26
N ILE A 138 15.74 5.36 -6.97
CA ILE A 138 15.41 4.51 -5.84
C ILE A 138 15.76 3.07 -6.19
N ARG A 139 16.47 2.40 -5.30
CA ARG A 139 16.88 1.03 -5.49
C ARG A 139 15.83 0.05 -4.98
N SER A 140 15.73 -1.08 -5.65
CA SER A 140 14.82 -2.17 -5.28
C SER A 140 15.61 -3.44 -4.98
N PRO A 141 16.19 -3.57 -3.76
CA PRO A 141 17.16 -4.62 -3.45
C PRO A 141 16.66 -6.04 -3.70
N PHE A 142 15.39 -6.34 -3.40
CA PHE A 142 14.81 -7.63 -3.71
C PHE A 142 14.78 -7.90 -5.21
N ALA A 143 14.35 -6.93 -6.01
CA ALA A 143 14.36 -7.06 -7.45
C ALA A 143 15.78 -7.17 -8.02
N GLU A 144 16.74 -6.40 -7.50
CA GLU A 144 18.14 -6.43 -7.95
C GLU A 144 18.81 -7.77 -7.65
N CYS A 145 18.46 -8.42 -6.54
CA CYS A 145 18.97 -9.73 -6.14
C CYS A 145 18.10 -10.92 -6.61
N ASP A 146 17.16 -10.68 -7.52
CA ASP A 146 16.25 -11.70 -8.08
C ASP A 146 15.44 -12.46 -7.02
N ILE A 147 15.06 -11.77 -5.95
CA ILE A 147 14.23 -12.29 -4.85
C ILE A 147 12.77 -12.05 -5.19
N GLY A 148 11.99 -13.14 -5.26
CA GLY A 148 10.58 -13.12 -5.58
C GLY A 148 9.67 -13.15 -4.34
N LYS A 149 8.34 -13.14 -4.57
CA LYS A 149 7.35 -13.11 -3.50
C LYS A 149 7.46 -14.29 -2.54
N LYS A 150 7.70 -15.49 -3.05
CA LYS A 150 7.86 -16.72 -2.23
C LYS A 150 9.07 -16.63 -1.31
N ASP A 151 10.17 -16.06 -1.79
CA ASP A 151 11.38 -15.89 -0.99
C ASP A 151 11.13 -14.86 0.12
N ILE A 152 10.41 -13.77 -0.19
CA ILE A 152 10.01 -12.76 0.80
C ILE A 152 9.10 -13.36 1.88
N GLU A 153 8.17 -14.23 1.53
CA GLU A 153 7.32 -14.91 2.50
C GLU A 153 8.12 -15.86 3.40
N ALA A 154 9.10 -16.55 2.86
CA ALA A 154 10.03 -17.36 3.64
C ALA A 154 10.89 -16.51 4.59
N LEU A 155 11.41 -15.38 4.11
CA LEU A 155 12.13 -14.40 4.94
C LEU A 155 11.21 -13.80 6.01
N ALA A 156 9.95 -13.52 5.70
CA ALA A 156 8.98 -13.02 6.66
C ALA A 156 8.81 -13.98 7.83
N ALA A 157 8.66 -15.28 7.56
CA ALA A 157 8.56 -16.32 8.58
C ALA A 157 9.82 -16.40 9.45
N ASP A 158 11.01 -16.38 8.85
CA ASP A 158 12.30 -16.45 9.55
C ASP A 158 12.56 -15.18 10.41
N LEU A 159 12.12 -14.01 9.95
CA LEU A 159 12.28 -12.73 10.64
C LEU A 159 11.13 -12.39 11.60
N GLY A 160 10.10 -13.22 11.70
CA GLY A 160 8.92 -12.97 12.53
C GLY A 160 8.10 -11.76 12.06
N VAL A 161 8.08 -11.48 10.76
CA VAL A 161 7.28 -10.43 10.15
C VAL A 161 5.94 -11.00 9.71
N PRO A 162 4.80 -10.46 10.18
CA PRO A 162 3.49 -10.93 9.74
C PRO A 162 3.28 -10.76 8.24
N VAL A 163 2.88 -11.81 7.55
CA VAL A 163 2.44 -11.73 6.15
C VAL A 163 1.04 -11.13 6.13
N ARG A 164 0.85 -10.09 5.34
CA ARG A 164 -0.41 -9.39 5.15
C ARG A 164 -0.91 -9.57 3.74
N PRO A 165 -2.23 -9.68 3.53
CA PRO A 165 -2.77 -9.69 2.19
C PRO A 165 -2.42 -8.39 1.45
N PRO A 166 -2.27 -8.43 0.11
CA PRO A 166 -2.02 -7.23 -0.66
C PRO A 166 -3.15 -6.22 -0.48
N SER A 167 -2.77 -4.98 -0.23
CA SER A 167 -3.70 -3.88 -0.01
C SER A 167 -3.46 -2.77 -1.03
N ALA A 168 -4.50 -2.41 -1.76
CA ALA A 168 -4.48 -1.27 -2.67
C ALA A 168 -4.97 -0.01 -1.95
N CYS A 169 -4.49 1.18 -2.39
CA CYS A 169 -4.91 2.46 -1.80
C CYS A 169 -6.42 2.71 -1.95
N LEU A 170 -7.00 3.49 -1.05
CA LEU A 170 -8.45 3.76 -1.02
C LEU A 170 -8.98 4.39 -2.31
N ALA A 171 -8.16 5.15 -3.06
CA ALA A 171 -8.57 5.72 -4.34
C ALA A 171 -8.95 4.65 -5.39
N THR A 172 -8.50 3.40 -5.23
CA THR A 172 -8.93 2.29 -6.10
C THR A 172 -10.38 1.87 -5.90
N ARG A 173 -11.05 2.37 -4.86
CA ARG A 173 -12.48 2.14 -4.59
C ARG A 173 -13.37 3.09 -5.36
N ILE A 174 -12.80 4.10 -5.97
CA ILE A 174 -13.52 5.08 -6.78
C ILE A 174 -13.38 4.67 -8.25
N PRO A 175 -14.50 4.51 -9.00
CA PRO A 175 -14.46 4.17 -10.42
C PRO A 175 -13.63 5.15 -11.24
N ALA A 176 -12.96 4.66 -12.28
CA ALA A 176 -12.17 5.50 -13.17
C ALA A 176 -13.07 6.57 -13.82
N GLY A 177 -12.64 7.83 -13.74
CA GLY A 177 -13.38 8.99 -14.26
C GLY A 177 -14.27 9.70 -13.22
N ASP A 178 -14.56 9.08 -12.07
CA ASP A 178 -15.20 9.75 -10.96
C ASP A 178 -14.11 10.44 -10.10
N ALA A 179 -14.37 11.65 -9.61
CA ALA A 179 -13.41 12.37 -8.78
C ALA A 179 -13.18 11.67 -7.43
N VAL A 180 -11.93 11.65 -6.98
CA VAL A 180 -11.59 11.16 -5.64
C VAL A 180 -11.80 12.28 -4.65
N THR A 181 -12.78 12.14 -3.75
CA THR A 181 -13.09 13.12 -2.71
C THR A 181 -12.79 12.59 -1.32
N ARG A 182 -12.61 13.50 -0.36
CA ARG A 182 -12.39 13.12 1.05
C ARG A 182 -13.58 12.39 1.63
N GLU A 183 -14.79 12.82 1.26
CA GLU A 183 -16.04 12.24 1.70
C GLU A 183 -16.15 10.79 1.25
N CYS A 184 -15.96 10.50 -0.05
CA CYS A 184 -15.96 9.12 -0.56
C CYS A 184 -14.89 8.25 0.09
N LEU A 185 -13.69 8.79 0.29
CA LEU A 185 -12.60 8.04 0.95
C LEU A 185 -12.95 7.72 2.40
N ALA A 186 -13.54 8.65 3.14
CA ALA A 186 -13.96 8.44 4.52
C ALA A 186 -15.09 7.40 4.62
N LEU A 187 -16.10 7.50 3.75
CA LEU A 187 -17.20 6.54 3.68
C LEU A 187 -16.71 5.12 3.39
N VAL A 188 -15.84 4.98 2.38
CA VAL A 188 -15.24 3.69 2.01
C VAL A 188 -14.43 3.10 3.17
N ALA A 189 -13.58 3.89 3.80
CA ALA A 189 -12.75 3.43 4.92
C ALA A 189 -13.62 2.98 6.11
N ALA A 190 -14.68 3.73 6.44
CA ALA A 190 -15.60 3.41 7.51
C ALA A 190 -16.39 2.12 7.21
N ALA A 191 -16.89 1.97 5.98
CA ALA A 191 -17.64 0.79 5.58
C ALA A 191 -16.76 -0.47 5.53
N GLU A 192 -15.55 -0.41 4.94
CA GLU A 192 -14.61 -1.55 4.96
C GLU A 192 -14.25 -1.93 6.41
N ALA A 193 -14.03 -0.96 7.30
CA ALA A 193 -13.73 -1.21 8.70
C ALA A 193 -14.92 -1.79 9.50
N LEU A 194 -16.16 -1.37 9.18
CA LEU A 194 -17.37 -1.91 9.78
C LEU A 194 -17.53 -3.39 9.38
N ILE A 195 -17.47 -3.68 8.08
CA ILE A 195 -17.69 -5.03 7.54
C ILE A 195 -16.58 -5.99 8.00
N ALA A 196 -15.32 -5.54 8.06
CA ALA A 196 -14.18 -6.35 8.48
C ALA A 196 -14.25 -6.87 9.93
N LYS A 197 -15.12 -6.30 10.79
CA LYS A 197 -15.36 -6.82 12.13
C LYS A 197 -16.23 -8.09 12.15
N GLU A 198 -17.07 -8.23 11.13
CA GLU A 198 -18.09 -9.27 11.04
C GLU A 198 -17.73 -10.36 10.01
N ILE A 199 -16.95 -10.00 8.99
CA ILE A 199 -16.64 -10.86 7.86
C ILE A 199 -15.12 -10.93 7.65
N PRO A 200 -14.51 -12.11 7.67
CA PRO A 200 -13.09 -12.28 7.38
C PRO A 200 -12.82 -12.19 5.86
N GLY A 201 -11.55 -11.95 5.51
CA GLY A 201 -11.10 -11.98 4.13
C GLY A 201 -11.00 -10.61 3.48
N THR A 202 -10.95 -10.60 2.16
CA THR A 202 -10.81 -9.37 1.39
C THR A 202 -12.16 -8.72 1.13
N ILE A 203 -12.34 -7.52 1.64
CA ILE A 203 -13.53 -6.70 1.44
C ILE A 203 -13.13 -5.47 0.64
N ARG A 204 -13.97 -5.08 -0.33
CA ARG A 204 -13.84 -3.82 -1.07
C ARG A 204 -15.20 -3.15 -1.18
N VAL A 205 -15.26 -1.92 -0.72
CA VAL A 205 -16.45 -1.08 -0.88
C VAL A 205 -16.15 -0.04 -1.94
N ARG A 206 -16.87 -0.09 -3.07
CA ARG A 206 -16.77 0.91 -4.14
C ARG A 206 -17.73 2.05 -3.85
N CYS A 207 -17.25 3.28 -3.97
CA CYS A 207 -18.06 4.48 -3.91
C CYS A 207 -18.37 4.93 -5.35
N ILE A 208 -19.62 4.81 -5.79
CA ILE A 208 -20.03 5.00 -7.18
C ILE A 208 -20.90 6.24 -7.31
N GLY A 209 -20.53 7.14 -8.24
CA GLY A 209 -21.29 8.35 -8.56
C GLY A 209 -21.25 9.41 -7.47
N GLU A 210 -21.86 10.56 -7.77
CA GLU A 210 -21.89 11.74 -6.87
C GLU A 210 -22.70 11.48 -5.59
N GLY A 211 -23.69 10.60 -5.64
CA GLY A 211 -24.53 10.21 -4.51
C GLY A 211 -23.93 9.14 -3.59
N ALA A 212 -22.67 8.81 -3.78
CA ALA A 212 -21.97 7.86 -2.93
C ALA A 212 -22.74 6.53 -2.73
N ARG A 213 -23.08 5.83 -3.81
CA ARG A 213 -23.63 4.48 -3.71
C ARG A 213 -22.53 3.48 -3.39
N ALA A 214 -22.72 2.67 -2.34
CA ALA A 214 -21.81 1.60 -1.98
C ALA A 214 -22.06 0.35 -2.83
N SER A 215 -21.03 -0.20 -3.46
CA SER A 215 -21.03 -1.55 -4.03
C SER A 215 -20.01 -2.40 -3.31
N ILE A 216 -20.46 -3.44 -2.59
CA ILE A 216 -19.66 -4.25 -1.69
C ILE A 216 -19.21 -5.52 -2.40
N GLU A 217 -17.89 -5.69 -2.52
CA GLU A 217 -17.26 -6.90 -3.06
C GLU A 217 -16.65 -7.69 -1.90
N ALA A 218 -17.08 -8.93 -1.71
CA ALA A 218 -16.56 -9.87 -0.73
C ALA A 218 -16.72 -11.31 -1.25
N ASP A 219 -16.25 -12.29 -0.48
CA ASP A 219 -16.49 -13.70 -0.81
C ASP A 219 -18.00 -14.00 -0.79
N PRO A 220 -18.56 -14.62 -1.85
CA PRO A 220 -19.99 -14.96 -1.93
C PRO A 220 -20.49 -15.81 -0.75
N ALA A 221 -19.63 -16.55 -0.08
CA ALA A 221 -20.00 -17.31 1.11
C ALA A 221 -20.54 -16.46 2.26
N TYR A 222 -20.31 -15.14 2.23
CA TYR A 222 -20.74 -14.20 3.26
C TYR A 222 -21.87 -13.26 2.81
N HIS A 223 -22.51 -13.50 1.65
CA HIS A 223 -23.54 -12.61 1.13
C HIS A 223 -24.71 -12.43 2.10
N ASP A 224 -25.22 -13.52 2.70
CA ASP A 224 -26.33 -13.45 3.69
C ASP A 224 -25.94 -12.54 4.87
N ARG A 225 -24.71 -12.65 5.36
CA ARG A 225 -24.22 -11.80 6.45
C ARG A 225 -24.04 -10.35 6.01
N LEU A 226 -23.64 -10.12 4.76
CA LEU A 226 -23.54 -8.77 4.17
C LEU A 226 -24.90 -8.10 4.05
N GLU A 227 -25.96 -8.85 3.70
CA GLU A 227 -27.32 -8.31 3.61
C GLU A 227 -27.76 -7.71 4.95
N GLU A 228 -27.42 -8.36 6.08
CA GLU A 228 -27.72 -7.84 7.43
C GLU A 228 -26.95 -6.53 7.76
N LEU A 229 -25.84 -6.25 7.07
CA LEU A 229 -25.01 -5.07 7.30
C LEU A 229 -25.35 -3.89 6.36
N LEU A 230 -26.18 -4.07 5.34
CA LEU A 230 -26.45 -3.03 4.33
C LEU A 230 -27.04 -1.75 4.94
N ASP A 231 -27.95 -1.88 5.90
CA ASP A 231 -28.53 -0.71 6.58
C ASP A 231 -27.47 0.03 7.39
N ALA A 232 -26.60 -0.68 8.11
CA ALA A 232 -25.52 -0.06 8.85
C ALA A 232 -24.49 0.63 7.92
N VAL A 233 -24.30 0.12 6.69
CA VAL A 233 -23.47 0.79 5.67
C VAL A 233 -24.15 2.07 5.17
N ARG A 234 -25.48 2.05 4.92
CA ARG A 234 -26.24 3.25 4.54
C ARG A 234 -26.18 4.33 5.62
N ASP A 235 -26.29 3.92 6.90
CA ASP A 235 -26.23 4.83 8.05
C ASP A 235 -24.88 5.57 8.18
N LEU A 236 -23.81 5.08 7.52
CA LEU A 236 -22.55 5.81 7.41
C LEU A 236 -22.63 7.07 6.52
N GLY A 237 -23.67 7.17 5.68
CA GLY A 237 -23.89 8.30 4.79
C GLY A 237 -23.89 7.96 3.29
N PHE A 238 -23.90 6.67 2.92
CA PHE A 238 -24.16 6.27 1.53
C PHE A 238 -25.66 6.43 1.20
N GLU A 239 -25.96 6.93 0.00
CA GLU A 239 -27.35 7.01 -0.47
C GLU A 239 -27.99 5.63 -0.69
N ASP A 240 -27.16 4.64 -1.06
CA ASP A 240 -27.58 3.25 -1.25
C ASP A 240 -26.41 2.30 -1.03
N ALA A 241 -26.68 1.05 -0.70
CA ALA A 241 -25.68 0.00 -0.53
C ALA A 241 -26.18 -1.31 -1.15
N VAL A 242 -25.35 -1.91 -2.00
CA VAL A 242 -25.66 -3.17 -2.70
C VAL A 242 -24.46 -4.12 -2.64
N ILE A 243 -24.74 -5.41 -2.73
CA ILE A 243 -23.71 -6.45 -2.82
C ILE A 243 -23.42 -6.71 -4.30
N ALA A 244 -22.13 -6.68 -4.67
CA ALA A 244 -21.70 -7.01 -6.03
C ALA A 244 -21.83 -8.53 -6.28
N SER A 245 -22.53 -8.91 -7.35
CA SER A 245 -22.84 -10.31 -7.67
C SER A 245 -21.62 -11.19 -8.00
N GLY A 246 -20.46 -10.59 -8.30
CA GLY A 246 -19.26 -11.29 -8.78
C GLY A 246 -18.18 -11.54 -7.73
N GLY A 247 -18.38 -11.12 -6.48
CA GLY A 247 -17.35 -11.15 -5.44
C GLY A 247 -16.14 -10.24 -5.74
N TYR A 248 -15.11 -10.33 -4.89
CA TYR A 248 -13.88 -9.58 -5.10
C TYR A 248 -13.06 -10.15 -6.27
N ARG A 249 -12.57 -9.26 -7.15
CA ARG A 249 -11.62 -9.60 -8.22
C ARG A 249 -10.41 -8.66 -8.13
N GLU A 250 -9.23 -9.25 -8.16
CA GLU A 250 -7.98 -8.48 -8.24
C GLU A 250 -7.96 -7.68 -9.57
N GLY A 251 -7.54 -6.39 -9.51
CA GLY A 251 -7.57 -5.52 -10.69
C GLY A 251 -8.95 -4.98 -11.06
N GLY A 252 -10.01 -5.30 -10.31
CA GLY A 252 -11.40 -4.95 -10.61
C GLY A 252 -11.71 -3.44 -10.74
N ALA A 253 -10.82 -2.55 -10.29
CA ALA A 253 -10.99 -1.11 -10.46
C ALA A 253 -11.09 -0.68 -11.95
N ASP A 254 -10.45 -1.43 -12.86
CA ASP A 254 -10.50 -1.16 -14.31
C ASP A 254 -11.76 -1.74 -14.98
N ALA A 255 -12.49 -2.63 -14.31
CA ALA A 255 -13.71 -3.24 -14.85
C ALA A 255 -14.94 -2.31 -14.77
N TRP A 256 -14.86 -1.23 -13.99
CA TRP A 256 -15.92 -0.22 -13.84
C TRP A 256 -15.81 0.94 -14.84
N LYS A 257 -15.26 0.68 -16.02
CA LYS A 257 -15.33 1.63 -17.14
C LYS A 257 -16.78 1.71 -17.59
N ARG A 258 -17.34 2.94 -17.58
CA ARG A 258 -18.67 3.22 -18.13
C ARG A 258 -18.73 2.89 -19.62
#